data_e7c9c143d0bbe0bb326a4e5db446267a
#
_entry.id   e7c9c143d0bbe0bb326a4e5db446267a
#
_cell.length_a   1.000
_cell.length_b   1.000
_cell.length_c   1.000
_cell.angle_alpha   90.00
_cell.angle_beta   90.00
_cell.angle_gamma   90.00
#
_symmetry.space_group_name_H-M   'P 1'
#
loop_
_entity.id
_entity.type
_entity.pdbx_description
1 polymer ?
#
loop_
_entity_poly.entity_id
_entity_poly.type
_entity_poly.pdbx_seq_one_letter_code
_entity_poly.pdbx_strand_id
1 'polypeptide(L)'
;LTAKVTAHLPEEPPDYMVVSLGDDTAPAIAYYVSTNAFPEGGLSNDIYRTSRLVMRRIHAAGIRWRMGAESDDYSGATTTVSLSERENAHYVTLSEDYFIGIYEITQAQGAKFSGKGSAFTEYVDSPLRPSSDISYEKIRGVGTGNGHAVKSGSALQKLRVLTGIDFDLPTSAQWEYACRAGTTSLLYTGKALVNANVYEVGWIYGNSKIDGVWTTQVVGQKKPNEWGLYDMLGNSREWCLDWYYGTPSSDDVVDPVGPATGSGRVLRGGDYSRSIKDFRPSASYFISDSEDKRGDQLGFRVVCPITLKYNEK
;
A
#
# COMPACT_ATOMS: atom_id res chain seq x y z
N LEU A 1 48.33 7.23 5.56
CA LEU A 1 47.57 5.98 5.86
C LEU A 1 46.11 6.36 6.02
N THR A 2 45.36 6.37 4.90
CA THR A 2 43.90 6.50 4.85
C THR A 2 43.31 5.11 5.15
N ALA A 3 42.74 4.92 6.33
CA ALA A 3 41.97 3.74 6.64
C ALA A 3 40.74 3.72 5.72
N LYS A 4 40.69 2.77 4.78
CA LYS A 4 39.47 2.41 4.08
C LYS A 4 38.53 1.80 5.10
N VAL A 5 37.52 2.55 5.53
CA VAL A 5 36.39 1.98 6.23
C VAL A 5 35.59 1.18 5.20
N THR A 6 35.82 -0.11 5.12
CA THR A 6 34.93 -1.05 4.45
C THR A 6 33.66 -1.14 5.31
N ALA A 7 32.65 -0.39 4.97
CA ALA A 7 31.33 -0.60 5.54
C ALA A 7 30.90 -2.03 5.17
N HIS A 8 30.90 -2.92 6.16
CA HIS A 8 30.28 -4.22 6.03
C HIS A 8 28.77 -3.97 5.93
N LEU A 9 28.22 -4.13 4.72
CA LEU A 9 26.77 -4.10 4.55
C LEU A 9 26.20 -5.29 5.35
N PRO A 10 25.10 -5.11 6.11
CA PRO A 10 24.49 -6.20 6.83
C PRO A 10 24.10 -7.32 5.86
N GLU A 11 24.21 -8.56 6.30
CA GLU A 11 23.84 -9.76 5.52
C GLU A 11 22.36 -9.71 5.07
N GLU A 12 21.53 -9.00 5.82
CA GLU A 12 20.13 -8.73 5.46
C GLU A 12 19.84 -7.22 5.43
N PRO A 13 18.96 -6.74 4.53
CA PRO A 13 18.57 -5.34 4.51
C PRO A 13 17.85 -4.97 5.81
N PRO A 14 18.11 -3.78 6.36
CA PRO A 14 17.36 -3.25 7.49
C PRO A 14 15.86 -3.13 7.22
N ASP A 15 15.11 -2.97 8.29
CA ASP A 15 13.64 -2.93 8.27
C ASP A 15 13.01 -1.79 7.47
N TYR A 16 13.75 -0.72 7.27
CA TYR A 16 13.28 0.45 6.51
C TYR A 16 14.25 0.84 5.41
N MET A 17 13.68 1.18 4.26
CA MET A 17 14.35 1.82 3.15
C MET A 17 13.71 3.18 2.91
N VAL A 18 14.52 4.22 2.80
CA VAL A 18 14.09 5.57 2.43
C VAL A 18 14.67 5.90 1.06
N VAL A 19 13.79 6.26 0.14
CA VAL A 19 14.15 6.57 -1.26
C VAL A 19 13.90 8.04 -1.53
N SER A 20 14.94 8.78 -1.94
CA SER A 20 14.83 10.17 -2.35
C SER A 20 14.16 10.29 -3.74
N LEU A 21 13.26 11.24 -3.90
CA LEU A 21 12.59 11.57 -5.15
C LEU A 21 13.22 12.79 -5.87
N GLY A 22 14.48 13.08 -5.57
CA GLY A 22 15.32 13.94 -6.43
C GLY A 22 15.46 15.41 -6.02
N ASP A 23 15.00 15.83 -4.83
CA ASP A 23 15.05 17.24 -4.43
C ASP A 23 15.98 17.54 -3.26
N ASP A 24 16.68 16.57 -2.74
CA ASP A 24 17.51 16.74 -1.56
C ASP A 24 18.97 16.29 -1.80
N THR A 25 19.84 16.71 -0.90
CA THR A 25 21.25 16.30 -0.88
C THR A 25 21.45 14.92 -0.22
N ALA A 26 20.36 14.25 0.17
CA ALA A 26 20.42 12.94 0.79
C ALA A 26 20.81 11.85 -0.22
N PRO A 27 21.34 10.72 0.26
CA PRO A 27 21.56 9.57 -0.59
C PRO A 27 20.27 9.16 -1.31
N ALA A 28 20.39 8.74 -2.58
CA ALA A 28 19.25 8.29 -3.37
C ALA A 28 18.45 7.16 -2.65
N ILE A 29 19.18 6.28 -1.93
CA ILE A 29 18.60 5.22 -1.10
C ILE A 29 19.37 5.19 0.22
N ALA A 30 18.64 5.13 1.34
CA ALA A 30 19.19 4.95 2.67
C ALA A 30 18.41 3.87 3.44
N TYR A 31 19.11 3.10 4.26
CA TYR A 31 18.52 2.01 5.04
C TYR A 31 18.62 2.29 6.53
N TYR A 32 17.57 1.94 7.28
CA TYR A 32 17.45 2.18 8.71
C TYR A 32 16.86 0.97 9.45
N VAL A 33 17.36 0.70 10.65
CA VAL A 33 16.83 -0.37 11.51
C VAL A 33 15.50 0.01 12.18
N SER A 34 15.23 1.30 12.31
CA SER A 34 13.97 1.81 12.89
C SER A 34 13.71 3.24 12.44
N THR A 35 12.46 3.69 12.59
CA THR A 35 12.07 5.09 12.31
C THR A 35 12.71 6.11 13.24
N ASN A 36 13.15 5.69 14.43
CA ASN A 36 13.89 6.55 15.37
C ASN A 36 15.30 6.90 14.86
N ALA A 37 15.83 6.13 13.94
CA ALA A 37 17.12 6.38 13.31
C ALA A 37 17.03 7.36 12.12
N PHE A 38 15.83 7.78 11.73
CA PHE A 38 15.65 8.70 10.62
C PHE A 38 16.20 10.08 10.98
N PRO A 39 17.00 10.70 10.10
CA PRO A 39 17.46 12.06 10.30
C PRO A 39 16.32 13.08 10.25
N GLU A 40 16.63 14.36 10.51
CA GLU A 40 15.73 15.48 10.29
C GLU A 40 14.42 15.42 11.10
N GLY A 41 14.45 14.84 12.30
CA GLY A 41 13.30 14.78 13.19
C GLY A 41 12.38 13.58 12.98
N GLY A 42 12.81 12.57 12.22
CA GLY A 42 12.07 11.33 12.02
C GLY A 42 10.80 11.50 11.20
N LEU A 43 9.86 10.56 11.31
CA LEU A 43 8.60 10.54 10.54
C LEU A 43 7.70 11.77 10.74
N SER A 44 7.95 12.60 11.77
CA SER A 44 7.22 13.85 11.96
C SER A 44 7.55 14.92 10.90
N ASN A 45 8.70 14.81 10.25
CA ASN A 45 9.09 15.71 9.18
C ASN A 45 8.36 15.36 7.86
N ASP A 46 7.76 16.36 7.23
CA ASP A 46 6.98 16.21 6.00
C ASP A 46 7.80 15.74 4.79
N ILE A 47 9.14 15.82 4.85
CA ILE A 47 9.98 15.29 3.77
C ILE A 47 9.70 13.81 3.48
N TYR A 48 9.35 13.01 4.50
CA TYR A 48 9.02 11.59 4.40
C TYR A 48 7.64 11.33 3.77
N ARG A 49 6.89 12.40 3.50
CA ARG A 49 5.59 12.40 2.84
C ARG A 49 5.57 13.28 1.57
N THR A 50 6.68 13.93 1.23
CA THR A 50 6.76 14.87 0.10
C THR A 50 7.85 14.55 -0.90
N SER A 51 9.11 14.46 -0.46
CA SER A 51 10.27 14.26 -1.32
C SER A 51 10.97 12.92 -1.13
N ARG A 52 10.50 12.12 -0.20
CA ARG A 52 11.03 10.78 0.07
C ARG A 52 9.92 9.75 0.15
N LEU A 53 10.20 8.53 -0.30
CA LEU A 53 9.37 7.35 -0.03
C LEU A 53 9.97 6.62 1.17
N VAL A 54 9.13 6.26 2.13
CA VAL A 54 9.51 5.39 3.25
C VAL A 54 8.90 4.03 3.01
N MET A 55 9.75 3.01 2.94
CA MET A 55 9.37 1.64 2.67
C MET A 55 9.68 0.77 3.89
N ARG A 56 8.74 -0.08 4.27
CA ARG A 56 8.89 -1.08 5.33
C ARG A 56 9.20 -2.44 4.72
N ARG A 57 10.25 -3.12 5.20
CA ARG A 57 10.49 -4.53 4.87
C ARG A 57 9.42 -5.40 5.53
N ILE A 58 8.82 -6.26 4.76
CA ILE A 58 7.86 -7.26 5.22
C ILE A 58 8.53 -8.62 5.16
N HIS A 59 8.71 -9.23 6.31
CA HIS A 59 9.23 -10.58 6.46
C HIS A 59 8.13 -11.57 6.14
N ALA A 60 8.12 -12.07 4.92
CA ALA A 60 7.06 -12.91 4.37
C ALA A 60 7.57 -14.23 3.82
N ALA A 61 8.87 -14.32 3.52
CA ALA A 61 9.47 -15.45 2.83
C ALA A 61 9.18 -16.78 3.51
N GLY A 62 8.46 -17.67 2.83
CA GLY A 62 8.12 -19.00 3.30
C GLY A 62 7.07 -19.07 4.42
N ILE A 63 6.49 -17.94 4.82
CA ILE A 63 5.47 -17.91 5.87
C ILE A 63 4.11 -18.25 5.28
N ARG A 64 3.52 -19.35 5.74
CA ARG A 64 2.15 -19.75 5.42
C ARG A 64 1.18 -19.01 6.35
N TRP A 65 0.25 -18.25 5.79
CA TRP A 65 -0.71 -17.44 6.54
C TRP A 65 -2.12 -17.56 5.97
N ARG A 66 -3.13 -17.22 6.77
CA ARG A 66 -4.54 -17.25 6.37
C ARG A 66 -4.93 -15.91 5.75
N MET A 67 -5.20 -15.90 4.45
CA MET A 67 -5.82 -14.80 3.71
C MET A 67 -7.34 -14.97 3.76
N GLY A 68 -8.08 -13.84 3.75
CA GLY A 68 -9.53 -13.86 3.81
C GLY A 68 -10.06 -13.91 5.25
N ALA A 69 -11.32 -14.27 5.42
CA ALA A 69 -11.99 -14.36 6.71
C ALA A 69 -12.92 -15.56 6.77
N GLU A 70 -13.15 -16.07 7.98
CA GLU A 70 -14.11 -17.12 8.30
C GLU A 70 -15.35 -16.51 8.98
N SER A 71 -16.48 -17.26 9.00
CA SER A 71 -17.71 -16.80 9.64
C SER A 71 -17.53 -16.42 11.11
N ASP A 72 -16.67 -17.16 11.81
CA ASP A 72 -16.39 -16.96 13.24
C ASP A 72 -15.61 -15.68 13.54
N ASP A 73 -14.85 -15.16 12.55
CA ASP A 73 -14.15 -13.88 12.69
C ASP A 73 -15.14 -12.72 12.92
N TYR A 74 -16.39 -12.87 12.50
CA TYR A 74 -17.44 -11.86 12.65
C TYR A 74 -18.19 -11.93 13.98
N SER A 75 -17.87 -12.90 14.83
CA SER A 75 -18.45 -13.02 16.16
C SER A 75 -18.10 -11.78 16.99
N GLY A 76 -19.13 -11.03 17.43
CA GLY A 76 -18.96 -9.77 18.18
C GLY A 76 -18.91 -8.49 17.34
N ALA A 77 -19.00 -8.57 16.03
CA ALA A 77 -19.21 -7.39 15.19
C ALA A 77 -20.61 -6.82 15.44
N THR A 78 -20.71 -5.52 15.76
CA THR A 78 -22.01 -4.85 16.00
C THR A 78 -22.78 -4.54 14.73
N THR A 79 -22.20 -4.80 13.58
CA THR A 79 -22.82 -4.61 12.27
C THR A 79 -23.05 -5.96 11.62
N THR A 80 -24.18 -6.13 10.92
CA THR A 80 -24.40 -7.30 10.06
C THR A 80 -23.45 -7.20 8.87
N VAL A 81 -22.23 -7.69 9.04
CA VAL A 81 -21.27 -7.88 7.95
C VAL A 81 -21.49 -9.30 7.46
N SER A 82 -21.98 -9.45 6.24
CA SER A 82 -22.00 -10.75 5.59
C SER A 82 -20.63 -11.05 5.04
N LEU A 83 -20.09 -12.22 5.32
CA LEU A 83 -18.96 -12.77 4.61
C LEU A 83 -19.33 -12.81 3.11
N SER A 84 -18.59 -12.13 2.28
CA SER A 84 -18.73 -12.31 0.84
C SER A 84 -17.89 -13.51 0.42
N GLU A 85 -18.36 -14.29 -0.56
CA GLU A 85 -17.58 -15.40 -1.14
C GLU A 85 -16.18 -14.97 -1.58
N ARG A 86 -15.99 -13.67 -1.79
CA ARG A 86 -14.72 -13.04 -2.18
C ARG A 86 -13.68 -12.99 -1.08
N GLU A 87 -14.11 -13.21 0.14
CA GLU A 87 -13.28 -13.14 1.34
C GLU A 87 -13.06 -14.52 1.97
N ASN A 88 -13.44 -15.58 1.28
CA ASN A 88 -13.28 -16.94 1.80
C ASN A 88 -11.85 -17.19 2.24
N ALA A 89 -11.71 -17.69 3.47
CA ALA A 89 -10.42 -17.99 4.04
C ALA A 89 -9.72 -19.11 3.27
N HIS A 90 -8.48 -18.90 2.95
CA HIS A 90 -7.57 -19.88 2.35
C HIS A 90 -6.14 -19.58 2.79
N TYR A 91 -5.23 -20.50 2.54
CA TYR A 91 -3.84 -20.29 2.94
C TYR A 91 -2.98 -19.84 1.79
N VAL A 92 -2.14 -18.86 2.09
CA VAL A 92 -1.18 -18.28 1.15
C VAL A 92 0.22 -18.39 1.72
N THR A 93 1.20 -18.64 0.86
CA THR A 93 2.62 -18.49 1.16
C THR A 93 3.21 -17.47 0.20
N LEU A 94 3.88 -16.46 0.71
CA LEU A 94 4.71 -15.55 -0.08
C LEU A 94 6.14 -16.09 -0.08
N SER A 95 6.73 -16.27 -1.26
CA SER A 95 8.04 -16.92 -1.38
C SER A 95 9.21 -16.01 -1.01
N GLU A 96 9.00 -14.69 -1.06
CA GLU A 96 10.04 -13.69 -0.84
C GLU A 96 9.57 -12.58 0.11
N ASP A 97 10.53 -11.99 0.82
CA ASP A 97 10.33 -10.71 1.50
C ASP A 97 10.19 -9.59 0.47
N TYR A 98 9.54 -8.52 0.86
CA TYR A 98 9.38 -7.34 0.00
C TYR A 98 9.36 -6.05 0.82
N PHE A 99 9.62 -4.93 0.15
CA PHE A 99 9.37 -3.61 0.71
C PHE A 99 7.99 -3.10 0.28
N ILE A 100 7.27 -2.45 1.21
CA ILE A 100 5.99 -1.77 0.95
C ILE A 100 6.03 -0.35 1.50
N GLY A 101 5.42 0.61 0.78
CA GLY A 101 5.26 1.98 1.27
C GLY A 101 4.50 2.03 2.58
N ILE A 102 5.04 2.74 3.60
CA ILE A 102 4.34 2.89 4.89
C ILE A 102 3.10 3.76 4.77
N TYR A 103 3.04 4.61 3.76
CA TYR A 103 1.91 5.48 3.41
C TYR A 103 1.40 5.16 2.01
N GLU A 104 0.18 5.58 1.70
CA GLU A 104 -0.27 5.79 0.34
C GLU A 104 0.66 6.81 -0.35
N ILE A 105 0.85 6.71 -1.67
CA ILE A 105 1.58 7.74 -2.43
C ILE A 105 0.84 9.06 -2.28
N THR A 106 1.53 10.09 -1.80
CA THR A 106 0.95 11.42 -1.63
C THR A 106 0.96 12.23 -2.93
N GLN A 107 0.16 13.31 -2.97
CA GLN A 107 0.13 14.23 -4.10
C GLN A 107 1.50 14.85 -4.37
N ALA A 108 2.23 15.24 -3.32
CA ALA A 108 3.59 15.76 -3.46
C ALA A 108 4.55 14.74 -4.05
N GLN A 109 4.53 13.50 -3.56
CA GLN A 109 5.36 12.41 -4.09
C GLN A 109 4.97 12.09 -5.54
N GLY A 110 3.68 11.99 -5.84
CA GLY A 110 3.18 11.77 -7.21
C GLY A 110 3.63 12.84 -8.19
N ALA A 111 3.64 14.11 -7.77
CA ALA A 111 4.10 15.23 -8.60
C ALA A 111 5.61 15.15 -8.95
N LYS A 112 6.45 14.50 -8.12
CA LYS A 112 7.89 14.36 -8.38
C LYS A 112 8.19 13.51 -9.62
N PHE A 113 7.45 12.44 -9.84
CA PHE A 113 7.68 11.54 -10.96
C PHE A 113 6.67 11.71 -12.10
N SER A 114 5.48 12.29 -11.85
CA SER A 114 4.46 12.46 -12.89
C SER A 114 4.38 13.88 -13.46
N GLY A 115 4.99 14.85 -12.78
CA GLY A 115 4.94 16.27 -13.15
C GLY A 115 3.74 17.01 -12.53
N LYS A 116 3.89 18.32 -12.35
CA LYS A 116 2.80 19.20 -11.87
C LYS A 116 1.66 19.25 -12.89
N GLY A 117 0.42 19.26 -12.41
CA GLY A 117 -0.77 19.30 -13.28
C GLY A 117 -1.14 17.94 -13.89
N SER A 118 -0.51 16.86 -13.48
CA SER A 118 -0.96 15.51 -13.79
C SER A 118 -2.20 15.16 -12.94
N ALA A 119 -2.93 14.11 -13.33
CA ALA A 119 -4.09 13.59 -12.60
C ALA A 119 -3.84 13.23 -11.11
N PHE A 120 -2.62 13.39 -10.65
CA PHE A 120 -2.21 13.18 -9.26
C PHE A 120 -2.54 14.35 -8.32
N THR A 121 -3.04 15.49 -8.84
CA THR A 121 -3.19 16.72 -8.07
C THR A 121 -4.51 17.48 -8.34
N GLU A 122 -5.46 16.87 -9.07
CA GLU A 122 -6.60 17.65 -9.62
C GLU A 122 -7.65 18.13 -8.60
N TYR A 123 -7.79 17.48 -7.42
CA TYR A 123 -8.97 17.72 -6.60
C TYR A 123 -8.77 18.39 -5.24
N VAL A 124 -7.59 18.38 -4.66
CA VAL A 124 -7.38 19.02 -3.35
C VAL A 124 -5.93 19.46 -3.24
N ASP A 125 -5.74 20.76 -3.09
CA ASP A 125 -4.43 21.36 -2.90
C ASP A 125 -3.86 21.03 -1.50
N SER A 126 -3.52 19.78 -1.30
CA SER A 126 -2.86 19.31 -0.08
C SER A 126 -1.77 18.31 -0.40
N PRO A 127 -0.51 18.73 -0.34
CA PRO A 127 0.63 17.90 -0.75
C PRO A 127 0.75 16.59 0.05
N LEU A 128 0.22 16.55 1.26
CA LEU A 128 0.35 15.42 2.19
C LEU A 128 -0.83 14.43 2.14
N ARG A 129 -1.85 14.69 1.33
CA ARG A 129 -2.95 13.75 1.12
C ARG A 129 -2.60 12.71 0.07
N PRO A 130 -3.30 11.57 0.07
CA PRO A 130 -3.12 10.57 -0.99
C PRO A 130 -3.24 11.18 -2.38
N SER A 131 -2.42 10.71 -3.29
CA SER A 131 -2.62 10.88 -4.72
C SER A 131 -3.83 10.05 -5.12
N SER A 132 -5.00 10.65 -5.09
CA SER A 132 -6.29 10.03 -5.39
C SER A 132 -6.82 10.48 -6.75
N ASP A 133 -7.93 9.91 -7.19
CA ASP A 133 -8.51 10.12 -8.53
C ASP A 133 -7.59 9.65 -9.68
N ILE A 134 -6.94 8.53 -9.46
CA ILE A 134 -6.02 7.96 -10.44
C ILE A 134 -6.46 6.58 -10.91
N SER A 135 -6.52 6.38 -12.22
CA SER A 135 -6.84 5.09 -12.82
C SER A 135 -5.65 4.12 -12.77
N TYR A 136 -5.95 2.82 -12.76
CA TYR A 136 -4.94 1.77 -12.89
C TYR A 136 -4.04 1.98 -14.13
N GLU A 137 -4.65 2.37 -15.26
CA GLU A 137 -3.91 2.64 -16.49
C GLU A 137 -2.86 3.73 -16.32
N LYS A 138 -3.19 4.82 -15.65
CA LYS A 138 -2.23 5.90 -15.40
C LYS A 138 -1.11 5.51 -14.45
N ILE A 139 -1.43 4.65 -13.47
CA ILE A 139 -0.42 4.15 -12.53
C ILE A 139 0.54 3.18 -13.23
N ARG A 140 0.02 2.15 -13.90
CA ARG A 140 0.80 1.02 -14.38
C ARG A 140 0.71 0.78 -15.88
N GLY A 141 -0.37 1.17 -16.50
CA GLY A 141 -0.74 0.87 -17.88
C GLY A 141 -1.72 -0.30 -17.98
N VAL A 142 -2.37 -0.41 -19.12
CA VAL A 142 -3.23 -1.55 -19.45
C VAL A 142 -2.44 -2.65 -20.13
N GLY A 143 -2.83 -3.89 -19.91
CA GLY A 143 -2.24 -5.06 -20.54
C GLY A 143 -2.98 -6.32 -20.09
N THR A 144 -2.85 -7.39 -20.87
CA THR A 144 -3.38 -8.70 -20.53
C THR A 144 -2.38 -9.44 -19.64
N GLY A 145 -2.90 -10.22 -18.70
CA GLY A 145 -2.09 -10.98 -17.75
C GLY A 145 -1.60 -10.15 -16.57
N ASN A 146 -1.28 -10.82 -15.47
CA ASN A 146 -0.80 -10.17 -14.23
C ASN A 146 0.66 -9.77 -14.30
N GLY A 147 1.44 -10.41 -15.15
CA GLY A 147 2.87 -10.13 -15.32
C GLY A 147 3.20 -9.21 -16.48
N HIS A 148 2.23 -8.47 -17.04
CA HIS A 148 2.53 -7.55 -18.14
C HIS A 148 3.51 -6.45 -17.70
N ALA A 149 4.38 -6.06 -18.61
CA ALA A 149 5.36 -5.00 -18.35
C ALA A 149 4.67 -3.68 -17.98
N VAL A 150 5.29 -2.92 -17.08
CA VAL A 150 4.85 -1.57 -16.74
C VAL A 150 4.94 -0.70 -18.00
N LYS A 151 3.83 -0.07 -18.40
CA LYS A 151 3.71 0.69 -19.64
C LYS A 151 4.61 1.92 -19.62
N SER A 152 5.29 2.18 -20.74
CA SER A 152 6.04 3.41 -20.93
C SER A 152 5.16 4.65 -20.75
N GLY A 153 5.65 5.64 -20.01
CA GLY A 153 4.92 6.86 -19.68
C GLY A 153 3.96 6.76 -18.49
N SER A 154 3.72 5.57 -17.94
CA SER A 154 2.95 5.39 -16.70
C SER A 154 3.69 5.95 -15.49
N ALA A 155 2.98 6.17 -14.39
CA ALA A 155 3.55 6.67 -13.15
C ALA A 155 4.66 5.76 -12.60
N LEU A 156 4.42 4.45 -12.57
CA LEU A 156 5.40 3.48 -12.10
C LEU A 156 6.64 3.43 -12.99
N GLN A 157 6.48 3.52 -14.32
CA GLN A 157 7.64 3.57 -15.20
C GLN A 157 8.50 4.82 -14.93
N LYS A 158 7.87 6.00 -14.73
CA LYS A 158 8.58 7.22 -14.40
C LYS A 158 9.26 7.13 -13.02
N LEU A 159 8.59 6.54 -12.02
CA LEU A 159 9.17 6.30 -10.70
C LEU A 159 10.37 5.36 -10.79
N ARG A 160 10.28 4.27 -11.58
CA ARG A 160 11.41 3.36 -11.83
C ARG A 160 12.60 4.06 -12.50
N VAL A 161 12.34 4.93 -13.47
CA VAL A 161 13.40 5.72 -14.12
C VAL A 161 14.05 6.68 -13.14
N LEU A 162 13.26 7.34 -12.31
CA LEU A 162 13.77 8.31 -11.33
C LEU A 162 14.65 7.65 -10.26
N THR A 163 14.28 6.45 -9.80
CA THR A 163 14.90 5.83 -8.63
C THR A 163 15.82 4.67 -8.94
N GLY A 164 15.68 4.05 -10.12
CA GLY A 164 16.39 2.82 -10.48
C GLY A 164 15.85 1.56 -9.76
N ILE A 165 14.70 1.66 -9.06
CA ILE A 165 14.10 0.57 -8.30
C ILE A 165 12.88 0.05 -9.05
N ASP A 166 12.69 -1.27 -9.07
CA ASP A 166 11.56 -1.94 -9.73
C ASP A 166 10.28 -1.87 -8.90
N PHE A 167 9.79 -0.65 -8.66
CA PHE A 167 8.51 -0.43 -7.99
C PHE A 167 7.33 -0.97 -8.81
N ASP A 168 6.36 -1.57 -8.11
CA ASP A 168 5.09 -2.00 -8.67
C ASP A 168 3.95 -1.83 -7.67
N LEU A 169 2.72 -2.14 -8.08
CA LEU A 169 1.59 -2.28 -7.18
C LEU A 169 1.74 -3.59 -6.38
N PRO A 170 1.28 -3.62 -5.12
CA PRO A 170 1.22 -4.87 -4.37
C PRO A 170 0.25 -5.85 -5.03
N THR A 171 0.53 -7.14 -4.94
CA THR A 171 -0.54 -8.13 -5.14
C THR A 171 -1.56 -8.00 -4.01
N SER A 172 -2.78 -8.48 -4.26
CA SER A 172 -3.83 -8.51 -3.26
C SER A 172 -3.40 -9.27 -1.99
N ALA A 173 -2.61 -10.33 -2.15
CA ALA A 173 -2.06 -11.11 -1.05
C ALA A 173 -0.97 -10.35 -0.28
N GLN A 174 -0.02 -9.71 -0.97
CA GLN A 174 0.99 -8.85 -0.33
C GLN A 174 0.33 -7.72 0.48
N TRP A 175 -0.69 -7.09 -0.10
CA TRP A 175 -1.40 -6.01 0.56
C TRP A 175 -2.10 -6.49 1.84
N GLU A 176 -2.85 -7.59 1.77
CA GLU A 176 -3.59 -8.11 2.93
C GLU A 176 -2.66 -8.62 4.03
N TYR A 177 -1.57 -9.33 3.66
CA TYR A 177 -0.55 -9.77 4.61
C TYR A 177 0.06 -8.60 5.37
N ALA A 178 0.46 -7.55 4.64
CA ALA A 178 0.99 -6.32 5.22
C ALA A 178 -0.04 -5.59 6.10
N CYS A 179 -1.31 -5.53 5.69
CA CYS A 179 -2.39 -4.92 6.46
C CYS A 179 -2.61 -5.65 7.78
N ARG A 180 -2.63 -6.98 7.78
CA ARG A 180 -2.84 -7.80 8.96
C ARG A 180 -1.73 -7.68 9.99
N ALA A 181 -0.51 -7.49 9.56
CA ALA A 181 0.65 -7.42 10.45
C ALA A 181 0.70 -8.54 11.50
N GLY A 182 0.44 -9.79 11.07
CA GLY A 182 0.44 -10.96 11.91
C GLY A 182 -0.90 -11.29 12.61
N THR A 183 -1.95 -10.48 12.45
CA THR A 183 -3.26 -10.73 13.04
C THR A 183 -4.21 -11.50 12.11
N THR A 184 -5.21 -12.18 12.68
CA THR A 184 -6.30 -12.84 11.95
C THR A 184 -7.63 -12.13 12.13
N SER A 185 -7.71 -11.13 13.02
CA SER A 185 -8.93 -10.40 13.40
C SER A 185 -9.43 -9.46 12.30
N LEU A 186 -10.69 -9.01 12.43
CA LEU A 186 -11.33 -8.07 11.51
C LEU A 186 -10.72 -6.66 11.54
N LEU A 187 -10.03 -6.30 12.61
CA LEU A 187 -9.17 -5.12 12.67
C LEU A 187 -7.77 -5.58 13.09
N TYR A 188 -6.74 -5.05 12.47
CA TYR A 188 -5.35 -5.38 12.80
C TYR A 188 -4.95 -5.00 14.25
N THR A 189 -5.79 -4.28 14.98
CA THR A 189 -5.61 -4.00 16.40
C THR A 189 -6.12 -5.12 17.32
N GLY A 190 -6.75 -6.17 16.79
CA GLY A 190 -7.43 -7.21 17.57
C GLY A 190 -8.72 -6.75 18.25
N LYS A 191 -9.11 -5.47 18.11
CA LYS A 191 -10.33 -4.93 18.70
C LYS A 191 -11.56 -5.27 17.85
N ALA A 192 -12.74 -5.22 18.47
CA ALA A 192 -14.00 -5.43 17.78
C ALA A 192 -14.23 -4.40 16.66
N LEU A 193 -14.91 -4.83 15.60
CA LEU A 193 -15.27 -3.98 14.45
C LEU A 193 -16.46 -3.07 14.84
N VAL A 194 -16.14 -1.96 15.49
CA VAL A 194 -17.05 -0.89 15.87
C VAL A 194 -16.48 0.47 15.49
N ASN A 195 -17.36 1.46 15.26
CA ASN A 195 -16.91 2.79 14.79
C ASN A 195 -15.79 3.39 15.64
N ALA A 196 -15.90 3.33 16.97
CA ALA A 196 -14.89 3.89 17.86
C ALA A 196 -13.49 3.31 17.62
N ASN A 197 -13.39 1.99 17.43
CA ASN A 197 -12.13 1.31 17.19
C ASN A 197 -11.59 1.57 15.78
N VAL A 198 -12.48 1.63 14.78
CA VAL A 198 -12.09 1.94 13.40
C VAL A 198 -11.61 3.39 13.29
N TYR A 199 -12.22 4.34 14.00
CA TYR A 199 -11.78 5.74 14.01
C TYR A 199 -10.37 5.95 14.56
N GLU A 200 -9.85 5.01 15.35
CA GLU A 200 -8.46 5.05 15.81
C GLU A 200 -7.48 4.78 14.69
N VAL A 201 -7.84 3.94 13.72
CA VAL A 201 -6.93 3.35 12.74
C VAL A 201 -7.21 3.76 11.30
N GLY A 202 -8.37 4.36 11.02
CA GLY A 202 -8.77 4.68 9.64
C GLY A 202 -9.64 5.93 9.52
N TRP A 203 -9.61 6.51 8.32
CA TRP A 203 -10.47 7.59 7.89
C TRP A 203 -11.63 7.02 7.07
N ILE A 204 -12.84 7.13 7.62
CA ILE A 204 -14.07 6.55 7.05
C ILE A 204 -15.20 7.58 7.04
N TYR A 205 -16.34 7.21 6.45
CA TYR A 205 -17.56 8.00 6.62
C TYR A 205 -17.90 8.18 8.11
N GLY A 206 -17.90 9.40 8.58
CA GLY A 206 -18.13 9.74 9.99
C GLY A 206 -16.98 10.49 10.67
N ASN A 207 -15.73 10.34 10.21
CA ASN A 207 -14.59 11.02 10.80
C ASN A 207 -13.65 11.72 9.80
N SER A 208 -14.00 11.78 8.51
CA SER A 208 -13.13 12.28 7.42
C SER A 208 -13.60 13.60 6.79
N LYS A 209 -14.41 14.40 7.50
CA LYS A 209 -14.82 15.72 7.01
C LYS A 209 -13.76 16.80 7.24
N ILE A 210 -13.59 17.66 6.22
CA ILE A 210 -12.90 18.94 6.31
C ILE A 210 -13.87 19.99 5.80
N ASP A 211 -14.13 21.02 6.60
CA ASP A 211 -15.07 22.11 6.28
C ASP A 211 -16.45 21.63 5.81
N GLY A 212 -16.91 20.53 6.42
CA GLY A 212 -18.21 19.91 6.10
C GLY A 212 -18.20 18.94 4.91
N VAL A 213 -17.10 18.84 4.16
CA VAL A 213 -16.96 18.00 2.97
C VAL A 213 -16.22 16.70 3.32
N TRP A 214 -16.77 15.56 2.90
CA TRP A 214 -16.10 14.27 2.98
C TRP A 214 -14.94 14.22 1.99
N THR A 215 -13.73 13.92 2.46
CA THR A 215 -12.55 13.90 1.61
C THR A 215 -11.42 13.09 2.25
N THR A 216 -10.40 12.74 1.45
CA THR A 216 -9.16 12.14 1.97
C THR A 216 -8.49 13.07 2.98
N GLN A 217 -7.72 12.49 3.87
CA GLN A 217 -6.99 13.19 4.93
C GLN A 217 -5.48 13.09 4.70
N VAL A 218 -4.72 13.89 5.42
CA VAL A 218 -3.25 13.79 5.45
C VAL A 218 -2.84 12.38 5.88
N VAL A 219 -1.94 11.75 5.14
CA VAL A 219 -1.46 10.40 5.46
C VAL A 219 -0.74 10.33 6.80
N GLY A 220 -0.82 9.19 7.47
CA GLY A 220 -0.08 8.93 8.70
C GLY A 220 -0.62 9.59 9.96
N GLN A 221 -1.86 10.04 9.97
CA GLN A 221 -2.48 10.66 11.15
C GLN A 221 -3.23 9.67 12.05
N LYS A 222 -3.48 8.46 11.58
CA LYS A 222 -4.11 7.39 12.36
C LYS A 222 -3.04 6.46 12.94
N LYS A 223 -3.45 5.59 13.87
CA LYS A 223 -2.53 4.59 14.43
C LYS A 223 -2.12 3.60 13.35
N PRO A 224 -0.81 3.35 13.15
CA PRO A 224 -0.35 2.33 12.24
C PRO A 224 -0.69 0.93 12.77
N ASN A 225 -0.55 -0.08 11.91
CA ASN A 225 -0.51 -1.46 12.38
C ASN A 225 0.83 -1.77 13.08
N GLU A 226 0.98 -2.99 13.61
CA GLU A 226 2.17 -3.41 14.37
C GLU A 226 3.46 -3.40 13.54
N TRP A 227 3.37 -3.39 12.21
CA TRP A 227 4.51 -3.25 11.31
C TRP A 227 4.81 -1.82 10.88
N GLY A 228 4.09 -0.82 11.45
CA GLY A 228 4.30 0.58 11.17
C GLY A 228 3.70 1.07 9.86
N LEU A 229 2.71 0.37 9.30
CA LEU A 229 2.00 0.77 8.09
C LEU A 229 0.75 1.57 8.46
N TYR A 230 0.63 2.74 7.88
CA TYR A 230 -0.46 3.69 8.11
C TYR A 230 -1.53 3.59 7.04
N ASP A 231 -2.74 4.00 7.40
CA ASP A 231 -3.89 4.17 6.51
C ASP A 231 -4.21 2.89 5.69
N MET A 232 -3.86 1.71 6.24
CA MET A 232 -4.20 0.42 5.62
C MET A 232 -5.72 0.17 5.60
N LEU A 233 -6.47 0.90 6.41
CA LEU A 233 -7.94 0.87 6.45
C LEU A 233 -8.46 2.29 6.33
N GLY A 234 -9.13 2.61 5.23
CA GLY A 234 -9.72 3.92 4.98
C GLY A 234 -8.84 4.86 4.17
N ASN A 235 -9.12 6.14 4.26
CA ASN A 235 -8.51 7.22 3.50
C ASN A 235 -8.76 7.06 2.00
N SER A 236 -7.94 6.33 1.27
CA SER A 236 -8.13 6.03 -0.15
C SER A 236 -8.07 4.52 -0.39
N ARG A 237 -8.94 4.00 -1.27
CA ARG A 237 -8.78 2.62 -1.75
C ARG A 237 -7.52 2.50 -2.57
N GLU A 238 -6.89 1.36 -2.46
CA GLU A 238 -5.62 1.12 -3.09
C GLU A 238 -5.72 0.08 -4.18
N TRP A 239 -5.25 0.46 -5.38
CA TRP A 239 -5.10 -0.45 -6.49
C TRP A 239 -4.09 -1.55 -6.17
N CYS A 240 -4.48 -2.80 -6.45
CA CYS A 240 -3.60 -3.95 -6.45
C CYS A 240 -3.34 -4.45 -7.87
N LEU A 241 -2.27 -5.23 -8.01
CA LEU A 241 -1.82 -5.78 -9.30
C LEU A 241 -2.86 -6.71 -9.94
N ASP A 242 -3.59 -7.45 -9.11
CA ASP A 242 -4.43 -8.57 -9.50
C ASP A 242 -5.64 -8.15 -10.33
N TRP A 243 -5.94 -8.95 -11.35
CA TRP A 243 -7.29 -9.00 -11.86
C TRP A 243 -8.22 -9.57 -10.78
N TYR A 244 -9.40 -8.99 -10.69
CA TYR A 244 -10.41 -9.48 -9.77
C TYR A 244 -10.93 -10.86 -10.21
N TYR A 245 -11.03 -11.76 -9.26
CA TYR A 245 -11.68 -13.06 -9.40
C TYR A 245 -12.66 -13.26 -8.23
N GLY A 246 -13.81 -13.91 -8.52
CA GLY A 246 -14.90 -13.97 -7.57
C GLY A 246 -14.56 -14.71 -6.28
N THR A 247 -14.44 -16.03 -6.37
CA THR A 247 -14.19 -16.89 -5.20
C THR A 247 -12.75 -17.40 -5.25
N PRO A 248 -11.93 -17.07 -4.22
CA PRO A 248 -10.62 -17.70 -4.10
C PRO A 248 -10.72 -19.21 -4.01
N SER A 249 -9.73 -19.93 -4.55
CA SER A 249 -9.56 -21.36 -4.28
C SER A 249 -9.44 -21.60 -2.78
N SER A 250 -9.97 -22.73 -2.30
CA SER A 250 -9.73 -23.18 -0.93
C SER A 250 -8.35 -23.81 -0.74
N ASP A 251 -7.60 -24.02 -1.84
CA ASP A 251 -6.30 -24.66 -1.82
C ASP A 251 -5.20 -23.71 -1.32
N ASP A 252 -4.15 -24.29 -0.80
CA ASP A 252 -2.93 -23.56 -0.47
C ASP A 252 -2.29 -23.04 -1.77
N VAL A 253 -1.99 -21.74 -1.81
CA VAL A 253 -1.39 -21.09 -2.98
C VAL A 253 -0.09 -20.36 -2.63
N VAL A 254 0.84 -20.36 -3.58
CA VAL A 254 2.12 -19.65 -3.43
C VAL A 254 2.11 -18.46 -4.39
N ASP A 255 2.48 -17.28 -3.88
CA ASP A 255 2.57 -16.02 -4.63
C ASP A 255 1.36 -15.75 -5.56
N PRO A 256 0.12 -15.77 -5.04
CA PRO A 256 -1.03 -15.56 -5.89
C PRO A 256 -1.03 -14.15 -6.48
N VAL A 257 -1.29 -14.08 -7.78
CA VAL A 257 -1.38 -12.84 -8.57
C VAL A 257 -2.74 -12.68 -9.26
N GLY A 258 -3.71 -13.50 -8.85
CA GLY A 258 -5.04 -13.56 -9.49
C GLY A 258 -5.01 -14.23 -10.89
N PRO A 259 -6.13 -14.19 -11.62
CA PRO A 259 -6.23 -14.78 -12.96
C PRO A 259 -5.46 -13.94 -14.00
N ALA A 260 -5.18 -14.54 -15.15
CA ALA A 260 -4.47 -13.86 -16.24
C ALA A 260 -5.28 -12.73 -16.89
N THR A 261 -6.61 -12.78 -16.77
CA THR A 261 -7.54 -11.78 -17.31
C THR A 261 -8.73 -11.61 -16.38
N GLY A 262 -9.39 -10.47 -16.43
CA GLY A 262 -10.56 -10.17 -15.62
C GLY A 262 -11.33 -8.97 -16.15
N SER A 263 -12.44 -8.64 -15.50
CA SER A 263 -13.29 -7.50 -15.83
C SER A 263 -12.98 -6.24 -15.01
N GLY A 264 -12.03 -6.33 -14.09
CA GLY A 264 -11.60 -5.21 -13.23
C GLY A 264 -10.43 -5.61 -12.35
N ARG A 265 -9.77 -4.59 -11.78
CA ARG A 265 -8.63 -4.76 -10.88
C ARG A 265 -9.06 -4.73 -9.43
N VAL A 266 -8.34 -5.46 -8.59
CA VAL A 266 -8.59 -5.52 -7.16
C VAL A 266 -8.28 -4.17 -6.51
N LEU A 267 -9.16 -3.78 -5.60
CA LEU A 267 -9.02 -2.63 -4.70
C LEU A 267 -9.09 -3.09 -3.25
N ARG A 268 -8.27 -2.51 -2.40
CA ARG A 268 -8.17 -2.84 -0.98
C ARG A 268 -8.32 -1.59 -0.09
N GLY A 269 -8.51 -1.80 1.22
CA GLY A 269 -8.45 -0.78 2.26
C GLY A 269 -9.75 -0.06 2.59
N GLY A 270 -10.69 0.04 1.66
CA GLY A 270 -11.83 0.94 1.79
C GLY A 270 -11.44 2.40 1.64
N ASP A 271 -12.37 3.33 1.77
CA ASP A 271 -12.10 4.77 1.58
C ASP A 271 -12.90 5.65 2.56
N TYR A 272 -12.55 6.93 2.59
CA TYR A 272 -13.13 7.94 3.46
C TYR A 272 -14.67 8.09 3.36
N SER A 273 -15.28 7.63 2.27
CA SER A 273 -16.72 7.77 2.01
C SER A 273 -17.54 6.53 2.41
N ARG A 274 -16.85 5.44 2.83
CA ARG A 274 -17.49 4.16 3.13
C ARG A 274 -17.77 3.97 4.60
N SER A 275 -18.74 3.08 4.87
CA SER A 275 -19.11 2.71 6.23
C SER A 275 -18.20 1.61 6.77
N ILE A 276 -18.25 1.41 8.09
CA ILE A 276 -17.48 0.38 8.82
C ILE A 276 -17.52 -1.02 8.20
N LYS A 277 -18.57 -1.36 7.45
CA LYS A 277 -18.72 -2.67 6.81
C LYS A 277 -17.60 -3.00 5.81
N ASP A 278 -16.94 -1.98 5.30
CA ASP A 278 -15.91 -2.09 4.27
C ASP A 278 -14.49 -2.11 4.86
N PHE A 279 -14.36 -1.96 6.19
CA PHE A 279 -13.09 -1.73 6.87
C PHE A 279 -12.57 -2.97 7.58
N ARG A 280 -12.03 -3.90 6.81
CA ARG A 280 -11.31 -5.08 7.31
C ARG A 280 -10.23 -5.51 6.32
N PRO A 281 -9.15 -6.13 6.77
CA PRO A 281 -8.06 -6.57 5.90
C PRO A 281 -8.52 -7.48 4.75
N SER A 282 -9.50 -8.36 5.00
CA SER A 282 -10.06 -9.29 4.00
C SER A 282 -10.93 -8.62 2.94
N ALA A 283 -11.47 -7.41 3.20
CA ALA A 283 -12.38 -6.76 2.27
C ALA A 283 -11.71 -6.48 0.91
N SER A 284 -12.33 -6.95 -0.14
CA SER A 284 -11.86 -6.84 -1.50
C SER A 284 -12.96 -6.28 -2.41
N TYR A 285 -12.60 -5.33 -3.23
CA TYR A 285 -13.47 -4.67 -4.20
C TYR A 285 -12.86 -4.77 -5.58
N PHE A 286 -13.64 -4.44 -6.58
CA PHE A 286 -13.12 -4.24 -7.93
C PHE A 286 -13.85 -3.09 -8.64
N ILE A 287 -13.16 -2.46 -9.55
CA ILE A 287 -13.74 -1.56 -10.52
C ILE A 287 -13.43 -2.13 -11.90
N SER A 288 -14.44 -2.18 -12.78
CA SER A 288 -14.23 -2.63 -14.14
C SER A 288 -13.17 -1.76 -14.81
N ASP A 289 -12.27 -2.40 -15.53
CA ASP A 289 -11.11 -1.81 -16.22
C ASP A 289 -11.56 -1.06 -17.49
N SER A 290 -12.58 -0.22 -17.38
CA SER A 290 -12.88 0.73 -18.44
C SER A 290 -11.97 1.91 -18.22
N GLU A 291 -11.19 2.25 -19.20
CA GLU A 291 -9.98 3.04 -19.28
C GLU A 291 -9.93 4.38 -18.50
N ASP A 292 -11.03 4.85 -17.95
CA ASP A 292 -11.13 6.16 -17.32
C ASP A 292 -11.93 6.19 -16.01
N LYS A 293 -12.04 5.06 -15.30
CA LYS A 293 -12.65 5.09 -13.97
C LYS A 293 -11.66 5.59 -12.95
N ARG A 294 -11.72 6.87 -12.78
CA ARG A 294 -11.15 7.63 -11.69
C ARG A 294 -12.25 7.88 -10.66
N GLY A 295 -11.87 8.02 -9.45
CA GLY A 295 -12.71 8.48 -8.36
C GLY A 295 -11.81 9.06 -7.29
N ASP A 296 -12.25 10.14 -6.68
CA ASP A 296 -11.54 10.81 -5.59
C ASP A 296 -11.20 9.91 -4.41
N GLN A 297 -11.67 8.66 -4.46
CA GLN A 297 -11.41 7.62 -3.46
C GLN A 297 -10.33 6.60 -3.88
N LEU A 298 -9.76 6.69 -5.10
CA LEU A 298 -8.86 5.68 -5.67
C LEU A 298 -7.42 6.18 -5.72
N GLY A 299 -6.58 5.59 -4.88
CA GLY A 299 -5.15 5.84 -4.79
C GLY A 299 -4.33 4.55 -4.87
N PHE A 300 -3.10 4.58 -4.39
CA PHE A 300 -2.23 3.41 -4.39
C PHE A 300 -1.06 3.57 -3.43
N ARG A 301 -0.48 2.46 -3.01
CA ARG A 301 0.88 2.38 -2.46
C ARG A 301 1.75 1.49 -3.33
N VAL A 302 3.06 1.57 -3.17
CA VAL A 302 4.00 0.82 -3.98
C VAL A 302 4.70 -0.27 -3.17
N VAL A 303 5.10 -1.32 -3.87
CA VAL A 303 6.02 -2.35 -3.37
C VAL A 303 7.24 -2.42 -4.27
N CYS A 304 8.32 -3.00 -3.75
CA CYS A 304 9.44 -3.42 -4.58
C CYS A 304 10.09 -4.68 -3.98
N PRO A 305 10.74 -5.52 -4.80
CA PRO A 305 11.47 -6.67 -4.32
C PRO A 305 12.68 -6.22 -3.49
N ILE A 306 13.16 -7.10 -2.62
CA ILE A 306 14.42 -6.90 -1.93
C ILE A 306 15.56 -7.17 -2.91
N THR A 307 15.89 -6.19 -3.71
CA THR A 307 17.03 -6.27 -4.61
C THR A 307 18.20 -5.52 -3.97
N LEU A 308 19.02 -6.24 -3.20
CA LEU A 308 20.31 -5.72 -2.80
C LEU A 308 21.19 -5.68 -4.07
N LYS A 309 21.16 -4.59 -4.81
CA LYS A 309 22.25 -4.31 -5.76
C LYS A 309 23.49 -3.94 -4.94
N TYR A 310 24.22 -4.95 -4.50
CA TYR A 310 25.60 -4.73 -4.08
C TYR A 310 26.35 -4.27 -5.34
N ASN A 311 26.71 -3.00 -5.40
CA ASN A 311 27.69 -2.57 -6.35
C ASN A 311 29.01 -3.24 -5.96
N GLU A 312 29.31 -4.39 -6.55
CA GLU A 312 30.69 -4.87 -6.64
C GLU A 312 31.51 -3.79 -7.35
N LYS A 313 32.33 -3.09 -6.61
CA LYS A 313 33.43 -2.25 -7.12
C LYS A 313 34.74 -2.91 -6.81
#